data_ba55889ee573607a6bbff76e1963568f
#
_entry.id   ba55889ee573607a6bbff76e1963568f
#
_cell.length_a   1.000
_cell.length_b   1.000
_cell.length_c   1.000
_cell.angle_alpha   90.00
_cell.angle_beta   90.00
_cell.angle_gamma   90.00
#
_symmetry.space_group_name_H-M   'P 1'
#
loop_
_entity.id
_entity.type
_entity.pdbx_description
1 polymer ?
#
loop_
_entity_poly.entity_id
_entity_poly.type
_entity_poly.pdbx_seq_one_letter_code
_entity_poly.pdbx_strand_id
1 'polypeptide(L)'
;MAIGKPKVGDEVIPAEAKGEIADLKNVVQLSQKKYVHDIAPVGTFGIANDARMMAFGVGRQLKLIDVQGLDLSKSAGPATVILVTVDREKLEDLTALIPKPISVVGEIL
;
A
#
# COMPACT_ATOMS: atom_id res chain seq x y z
N MET A 1 2.09 -5.27 -0.17
CA MET A 1 2.39 -4.29 0.90
C MET A 1 1.58 -3.03 0.72
N ALA A 2 1.15 -2.45 1.81
CA ALA A 2 0.53 -1.12 1.81
C ALA A 2 1.52 -0.10 2.36
N ILE A 3 1.64 1.03 1.68
CA ILE A 3 2.49 2.15 2.09
C ILE A 3 1.57 3.32 2.45
N GLY A 4 1.65 3.80 3.66
CA GLY A 4 0.79 4.84 4.20
C GLY A 4 -0.37 4.28 5.00
N LYS A 5 -1.20 5.16 5.52
CA LYS A 5 -2.41 4.84 6.28
C LYS A 5 -3.64 5.43 5.61
N PRO A 6 -4.79 4.72 5.62
CA PRO A 6 -6.03 5.26 5.04
C PRO A 6 -6.48 6.53 5.76
N LYS A 7 -6.61 7.62 4.99
CA LYS A 7 -7.03 8.92 5.51
C LYS A 7 -8.00 9.56 4.52
N VAL A 8 -9.00 10.23 5.04
CA VAL A 8 -10.00 10.94 4.22
C VAL A 8 -10.28 12.33 4.79
N GLY A 9 -10.65 13.27 3.91
CA GLY A 9 -11.10 14.59 4.31
C GLY A 9 -10.12 15.32 5.20
N ASP A 10 -10.57 15.75 6.37
CA ASP A 10 -9.78 16.57 7.31
C ASP A 10 -8.61 15.82 7.93
N GLU A 11 -8.55 14.50 7.79
CA GLU A 11 -7.46 13.67 8.31
C GLU A 11 -6.16 13.81 7.50
N VAL A 12 -6.26 14.24 6.23
CA VAL A 12 -5.15 14.19 5.27
C VAL A 12 -4.01 15.12 5.64
N ILE A 13 -4.30 16.39 5.95
CA ILE A 13 -3.26 17.38 6.24
C ILE A 13 -2.45 17.01 7.47
N PRO A 14 -3.05 16.68 8.63
CA PRO A 14 -2.28 16.24 9.79
C PRO A 14 -1.48 14.96 9.54
N ALA A 15 -2.05 14.01 8.79
CA ALA A 15 -1.38 12.76 8.46
C ALA A 15 -0.18 12.99 7.55
N GLU A 16 -0.29 13.89 6.58
CA GLU A 16 0.81 14.26 5.70
C GLU A 16 1.97 14.85 6.51
N ALA A 17 1.67 15.75 7.44
CA ALA A 17 2.68 16.36 8.32
C ALA A 17 3.42 15.31 9.16
N LYS A 18 2.76 14.23 9.54
CA LYS A 18 3.35 13.12 10.31
C LYS A 18 4.03 12.06 9.44
N GLY A 19 4.00 12.22 8.11
CA GLY A 19 4.56 11.23 7.21
C GLY A 19 3.76 9.93 7.13
N GLU A 20 2.46 9.97 7.41
CA GLU A 20 1.60 8.78 7.45
C GLU A 20 0.97 8.42 6.12
N ILE A 21 1.06 9.28 5.12
CA ILE A 21 0.46 9.02 3.80
C ILE A 21 1.53 8.87 2.73
N ALA A 22 1.21 8.05 1.72
CA ALA A 22 2.07 7.87 0.55
C ALA A 22 2.05 9.12 -0.34
N ASP A 23 3.09 9.32 -1.14
CA ASP A 23 3.17 10.43 -2.09
C ASP A 23 3.73 9.98 -3.44
N LEU A 24 3.71 10.88 -4.42
CA LEU A 24 4.19 10.60 -5.77
C LEU A 24 5.67 10.22 -5.81
N LYS A 25 6.47 10.81 -4.92
CA LYS A 25 7.90 10.51 -4.81
C LYS A 25 8.12 9.04 -4.47
N ASN A 26 7.27 8.48 -3.60
CA ASN A 26 7.32 7.06 -3.25
C ASN A 26 7.05 6.18 -4.49
N VAL A 27 6.07 6.56 -5.33
CA VAL A 27 5.76 5.82 -6.56
C VAL A 27 6.97 5.80 -7.49
N VAL A 28 7.62 6.95 -7.68
CA VAL A 28 8.80 7.04 -8.55
C VAL A 28 9.94 6.17 -8.04
N GLN A 29 10.21 6.20 -6.73
CA GLN A 29 11.26 5.37 -6.12
C GLN A 29 10.97 3.88 -6.32
N LEU A 30 9.73 3.46 -6.12
CA LEU A 30 9.32 2.06 -6.24
C LEU A 30 9.39 1.57 -7.68
N SER A 31 9.01 2.41 -8.64
CA SER A 31 8.99 2.02 -10.06
C SER A 31 10.38 1.72 -10.62
N GLN A 32 11.43 2.17 -9.95
CA GLN A 32 12.81 1.95 -10.36
C GLN A 32 13.38 0.62 -9.83
N LYS A 33 12.64 -0.11 -9.00
CA LYS A 33 13.13 -1.34 -8.38
C LYS A 33 12.61 -2.56 -9.12
N LYS A 34 13.52 -3.48 -9.46
CA LYS A 34 13.18 -4.71 -10.19
C LYS A 34 12.34 -5.67 -9.38
N TYR A 35 12.40 -5.61 -8.05
CA TYR A 35 11.63 -6.47 -7.17
C TYR A 35 10.20 -5.96 -6.91
N VAL A 36 9.84 -4.80 -7.44
CA VAL A 36 8.48 -4.27 -7.40
C VAL A 36 7.81 -4.55 -8.74
N HIS A 37 6.67 -5.23 -8.72
CA HIS A 37 5.98 -5.67 -9.93
C HIS A 37 4.81 -4.78 -10.30
N ASP A 38 3.90 -4.54 -9.36
CA ASP A 38 2.73 -3.70 -9.56
C ASP A 38 2.65 -2.62 -8.50
N ILE A 39 2.18 -1.44 -8.90
CA ILE A 39 1.95 -0.31 -8.01
C ILE A 39 0.56 0.23 -8.32
N ALA A 40 -0.29 0.37 -7.30
CA ALA A 40 -1.63 0.90 -7.48
C ALA A 40 -2.04 1.76 -6.29
N PRO A 41 -2.69 2.92 -6.52
CA PRO A 41 -3.25 3.69 -5.42
C PRO A 41 -4.47 3.00 -4.84
N VAL A 42 -4.69 3.15 -3.54
CA VAL A 42 -5.89 2.66 -2.88
C VAL A 42 -6.95 3.75 -2.93
N GLY A 43 -8.15 3.37 -3.31
CA GLY A 43 -9.27 4.30 -3.47
C GLY A 43 -10.33 4.18 -2.39
N THR A 44 -11.56 4.49 -2.79
CA THR A 44 -12.72 4.61 -1.90
C THR A 44 -13.06 3.33 -1.15
N PHE A 45 -12.83 2.16 -1.77
CA PHE A 45 -13.26 0.88 -1.19
C PHE A 45 -12.22 0.23 -0.27
N GLY A 46 -11.08 0.89 -0.07
CA GLY A 46 -10.09 0.48 0.91
C GLY A 46 -9.05 -0.52 0.42
N ILE A 47 -8.09 -0.81 1.30
CA ILE A 47 -6.92 -1.65 1.01
C ILE A 47 -7.32 -3.07 0.60
N ALA A 48 -8.22 -3.70 1.36
CA ALA A 48 -8.60 -5.09 1.10
C ALA A 48 -9.22 -5.26 -0.28
N ASN A 49 -10.12 -4.35 -0.67
CA ASN A 49 -10.75 -4.41 -1.99
C ASN A 49 -9.72 -4.28 -3.11
N ASP A 50 -8.86 -3.27 -3.03
CA ASP A 50 -7.89 -3.00 -4.09
C ASP A 50 -6.79 -4.06 -4.14
N ALA A 51 -6.42 -4.65 -3.01
CA ALA A 51 -5.49 -5.78 -2.98
C ALA A 51 -6.07 -7.00 -3.68
N ARG A 52 -7.36 -7.29 -3.47
CA ARG A 52 -8.05 -8.38 -4.17
C ARG A 52 -8.10 -8.12 -5.67
N MET A 53 -8.34 -6.88 -6.08
CA MET A 53 -8.36 -6.52 -7.50
C MET A 53 -6.99 -6.68 -8.15
N MET A 54 -5.90 -6.35 -7.45
CA MET A 54 -4.55 -6.59 -7.96
C MET A 54 -4.28 -8.07 -8.21
N ALA A 55 -4.63 -8.94 -7.26
CA ALA A 55 -4.45 -10.37 -7.40
C ALA A 55 -5.32 -10.93 -8.53
N PHE A 56 -6.59 -10.50 -8.60
CA PHE A 56 -7.51 -10.93 -9.65
C PHE A 56 -7.00 -10.55 -11.05
N GLY A 57 -6.43 -9.34 -11.17
CA GLY A 57 -5.90 -8.85 -12.45
C GLY A 57 -4.80 -9.71 -13.07
N VAL A 58 -4.07 -10.46 -12.23
CA VAL A 58 -3.04 -11.41 -12.70
C VAL A 58 -3.48 -12.87 -12.60
N GLY A 59 -4.78 -13.10 -12.38
CA GLY A 59 -5.35 -14.45 -12.33
C GLY A 59 -4.95 -15.26 -11.11
N ARG A 60 -4.65 -14.59 -9.99
CA ARG A 60 -4.18 -15.23 -8.76
C ARG A 60 -5.12 -14.96 -7.60
N GLN A 61 -4.95 -15.71 -6.54
CA GLN A 61 -5.70 -15.53 -5.30
C GLN A 61 -4.89 -14.72 -4.30
N LEU A 62 -5.59 -14.02 -3.42
CA LEU A 62 -4.99 -13.22 -2.36
C LEU A 62 -5.31 -13.85 -1.00
N LYS A 63 -4.28 -14.04 -0.19
CA LYS A 63 -4.42 -14.36 1.23
C LYS A 63 -4.21 -13.07 2.02
N LEU A 64 -5.29 -12.50 2.58
CA LEU A 64 -5.21 -11.29 3.40
C LEU A 64 -4.62 -11.60 4.77
N ILE A 65 -3.87 -10.62 5.28
CA ILE A 65 -3.26 -10.68 6.62
C ILE A 65 -3.83 -9.53 7.43
N ASP A 66 -4.37 -9.82 8.62
CA ASP A 66 -4.79 -8.79 9.55
C ASP A 66 -3.57 -8.05 10.09
N VAL A 67 -3.64 -6.73 10.05
CA VAL A 67 -2.58 -5.86 10.57
C VAL A 67 -3.17 -5.00 11.67
N GLN A 68 -2.65 -5.15 12.88
CA GLN A 68 -3.11 -4.38 14.02
C GLN A 68 -2.93 -2.88 13.77
N GLY A 69 -3.98 -2.10 14.02
CA GLY A 69 -3.95 -0.66 13.84
C GLY A 69 -4.15 -0.19 12.40
N LEU A 70 -4.42 -1.11 11.45
CA LEU A 70 -4.69 -0.77 10.06
C LEU A 70 -6.08 -1.24 9.67
N ASP A 71 -6.95 -0.29 9.29
CA ASP A 71 -8.30 -0.61 8.81
C ASP A 71 -8.27 -0.89 7.31
N LEU A 72 -8.38 -2.18 6.95
CA LEU A 72 -8.31 -2.62 5.55
C LEU A 72 -9.56 -2.26 4.74
N SER A 73 -10.63 -1.87 5.40
CA SER A 73 -11.89 -1.49 4.74
C SER A 73 -12.06 0.01 4.58
N LYS A 74 -11.26 0.81 5.27
CA LYS A 74 -11.37 2.28 5.25
C LYS A 74 -10.93 2.84 3.91
N SER A 75 -11.72 3.81 3.39
CA SER A 75 -11.33 4.56 2.20
C SER A 75 -9.96 5.22 2.39
N ALA A 76 -9.13 5.17 1.37
CA ALA A 76 -7.84 5.86 1.31
C ALA A 76 -7.86 6.96 0.25
N GLY A 77 -9.03 7.39 -0.19
CA GLY A 77 -9.16 8.45 -1.16
C GLY A 77 -8.92 9.84 -0.56
N PRO A 78 -8.21 10.71 -1.28
CA PRO A 78 -7.67 10.50 -2.63
C PRO A 78 -6.24 9.96 -2.66
N ALA A 79 -6.08 8.66 -2.51
CA ALA A 79 -4.79 7.98 -2.68
C ALA A 79 -3.75 8.26 -1.58
N THR A 80 -4.17 8.15 -0.30
CA THR A 80 -3.25 8.27 0.82
C THR A 80 -2.45 6.98 1.07
N VAL A 81 -2.84 5.88 0.43
CA VAL A 81 -2.17 4.59 0.50
C VAL A 81 -1.84 4.11 -0.91
N ILE A 82 -0.66 3.52 -1.06
CA ILE A 82 -0.23 2.85 -2.28
C ILE A 82 -0.05 1.37 -1.96
N LEU A 83 -0.59 0.50 -2.81
CA LEU A 83 -0.33 -0.94 -2.76
C LEU A 83 0.75 -1.30 -3.75
N VAL A 84 1.66 -2.18 -3.33
CA VAL A 84 2.70 -2.70 -4.20
C VAL A 84 2.78 -4.22 -4.08
N THR A 85 3.07 -4.87 -5.19
CA THR A 85 3.47 -6.28 -5.20
C THR A 85 4.98 -6.34 -5.28
N VAL A 86 5.59 -7.09 -4.39
CA VAL A 86 7.03 -7.12 -4.23
C VAL A 86 7.49 -8.56 -3.91
N ASP A 87 8.71 -8.90 -4.34
CA ASP A 87 9.30 -10.19 -4.01
C ASP A 87 9.48 -10.34 -2.51
N ARG A 88 9.09 -11.50 -1.95
CA ARG A 88 9.15 -11.76 -0.51
C ARG A 88 10.54 -11.49 0.08
N GLU A 89 11.59 -11.87 -0.63
CA GLU A 89 12.97 -11.72 -0.16
C GLU A 89 13.41 -10.25 -0.08
N LYS A 90 12.63 -9.34 -0.67
CA LYS A 90 12.98 -7.92 -0.76
C LYS A 90 12.12 -7.02 0.12
N LEU A 91 11.32 -7.59 1.02
CA LEU A 91 10.47 -6.81 1.91
C LEU A 91 11.27 -5.84 2.79
N GLU A 92 12.39 -6.31 3.34
CA GLU A 92 13.25 -5.47 4.18
C GLU A 92 13.89 -4.34 3.38
N ASP A 93 14.31 -4.62 2.14
CA ASP A 93 14.92 -3.61 1.28
C ASP A 93 13.92 -2.49 0.97
N LEU A 94 12.65 -2.84 0.69
CA LEU A 94 11.61 -1.87 0.44
C LEU A 94 11.32 -1.03 1.69
N THR A 95 11.25 -1.68 2.85
CA THR A 95 11.00 -0.99 4.12
C THR A 95 12.09 0.03 4.42
N ALA A 96 13.33 -0.28 4.11
CA ALA A 96 14.46 0.63 4.29
C ALA A 96 14.44 1.81 3.31
N LEU A 97 13.84 1.62 2.13
CA LEU A 97 13.80 2.64 1.08
C LEU A 97 12.78 3.75 1.37
N ILE A 98 11.62 3.41 1.93
CA ILE A 98 10.48 4.31 2.05
C ILE A 98 10.25 4.70 3.51
N PRO A 99 10.41 5.98 3.90
CA PRO A 99 10.21 6.44 5.28
C PRO A 99 8.72 6.72 5.59
N LYS A 100 7.86 5.76 5.33
CA LYS A 100 6.42 5.83 5.57
C LYS A 100 5.97 4.57 6.31
N PRO A 101 4.80 4.57 6.96
CA PRO A 101 4.25 3.33 7.49
C PRO A 101 4.08 2.30 6.39
N ILE A 102 4.64 1.11 6.59
CA ILE A 102 4.58 0.01 5.61
C ILE A 102 4.02 -1.21 6.32
N SER A 103 3.04 -1.84 5.68
CA SER A 103 2.38 -3.04 6.23
C SER A 103 2.28 -4.12 5.17
N VAL A 104 2.61 -5.35 5.54
CA VAL A 104 2.33 -6.52 4.70
C VAL A 104 0.86 -6.88 4.92
N VAL A 105 0.04 -6.63 3.93
CA VAL A 105 -1.42 -6.82 4.03
C VAL A 105 -1.91 -8.10 3.40
N GLY A 106 -1.05 -8.81 2.69
CA GLY A 106 -1.44 -10.08 2.09
C GLY A 106 -0.32 -10.70 1.28
N GLU A 107 -0.61 -11.89 0.78
CA GLU A 107 0.27 -12.68 -0.07
C GLU A 107 -0.50 -13.11 -1.31
N ILE A 108 0.10 -12.94 -2.48
CA ILE A 108 -0.47 -13.42 -3.74
C ILE A 108 0.02 -14.85 -3.96
N LEU A 109 -0.93 -15.76 -4.05
CA LEU A 109 -0.65 -17.21 -4.15
C LEU A 109 -0.57 -17.69 -5.59
#